data_91f8fbc35692d7ae8a28d94726dad43a
#
_entry.id   91f8fbc35692d7ae8a28d94726dad43a
#
_cell.length_a   1.000
_cell.length_b   1.000
_cell.length_c   1.000
_cell.angle_alpha   90.00
_cell.angle_beta   90.00
_cell.angle_gamma   90.00
#
_symmetry.space_group_name_H-M   'P 1'
#
loop_
_entity.id
_entity.type
_entity.pdbx_description
1 polymer ?
#
loop_
_entity_poly.entity_id
_entity_poly.type
_entity_poly.pdbx_seq_one_letter_code
_entity_poly.pdbx_strand_id
1 'polypeptide(L)'
;LKNDRRSFKDDPSELNEVVRQFPFTEDEAFRDSIEGSLFNIGKIYQQIEHNEELFPNPVVRGNFIWKEKDKEVTFSPTPNGRFKVAWMPDSDKRNVKALERGKKVAPFKDFGCGGVDSYDLDATVDGRGSKGALHMYNKFSMDRPSNMFVVEYASRPDLAKIFYEDVLMCAFFYGYPLLVENNKYGIVRYFEARGYDGYLMDRPRHLGSSS
;
A
#
# COMPACT_ATOMS: atom_id res chain seq x y z
N LEU A 1 13.04 -22.85 -27.76
CA LEU A 1 12.28 -21.75 -27.09
C LEU A 1 12.11 -21.97 -25.59
N LYS A 2 11.48 -23.07 -25.11
CA LYS A 2 11.37 -23.33 -23.66
C LYS A 2 12.71 -23.59 -22.98
N ASN A 3 13.67 -24.21 -23.68
CA ASN A 3 15.03 -24.42 -23.15
C ASN A 3 15.81 -23.11 -23.13
N ASP A 4 15.63 -22.23 -24.11
CA ASP A 4 16.33 -20.96 -24.19
C ASP A 4 15.91 -20.04 -23.03
N ARG A 5 14.62 -19.98 -22.69
CA ARG A 5 14.15 -19.22 -21.50
C ARG A 5 14.71 -19.74 -20.17
N ARG A 6 15.01 -21.03 -20.07
CA ARG A 6 15.63 -21.62 -18.87
C ARG A 6 17.10 -21.25 -18.71
N SER A 7 17.84 -21.08 -19.82
CA SER A 7 19.24 -20.69 -19.78
C SER A 7 19.46 -19.25 -19.29
N PHE A 8 18.46 -18.37 -19.44
CA PHE A 8 18.52 -16.96 -18.99
C PHE A 8 17.79 -16.72 -17.66
N LYS A 9 17.44 -17.77 -16.93
CA LYS A 9 16.68 -17.64 -15.66
C LYS A 9 17.40 -16.79 -14.62
N ASP A 10 18.72 -16.79 -14.64
CA ASP A 10 19.56 -16.03 -13.70
C ASP A 10 19.88 -14.60 -14.18
N ASP A 11 19.51 -14.26 -15.43
CA ASP A 11 19.60 -12.90 -15.98
C ASP A 11 18.21 -12.38 -16.39
N PRO A 12 17.54 -11.62 -15.49
CA PRO A 12 16.20 -11.10 -15.74
C PRO A 12 16.10 -10.17 -16.96
N SER A 13 17.20 -9.50 -17.32
CA SER A 13 17.23 -8.58 -18.46
C SER A 13 17.20 -9.34 -19.77
N GLU A 14 18.08 -10.31 -19.93
CA GLU A 14 18.12 -11.16 -21.13
C GLU A 14 16.85 -12.03 -21.23
N LEU A 15 16.35 -12.56 -20.11
CA LEU A 15 15.10 -13.29 -20.11
C LEU A 15 13.92 -12.44 -20.60
N ASN A 16 13.81 -11.18 -20.15
CA ASN A 16 12.74 -10.28 -20.60
C ASN A 16 12.81 -10.00 -22.09
N GLU A 17 14.02 -9.82 -22.64
CA GLU A 17 14.22 -9.58 -24.06
C GLU A 17 13.85 -10.83 -24.90
N VAL A 18 14.23 -12.03 -24.45
CA VAL A 18 13.84 -13.29 -25.10
C VAL A 18 12.33 -13.49 -25.06
N VAL A 19 11.67 -13.16 -23.95
CA VAL A 19 10.22 -13.24 -23.82
C VAL A 19 9.51 -12.29 -24.79
N ARG A 20 10.00 -11.05 -24.94
CA ARG A 20 9.46 -10.07 -25.89
C ARG A 20 9.64 -10.48 -27.35
N GLN A 21 10.80 -11.02 -27.68
CA GLN A 21 11.08 -11.46 -29.07
C GLN A 21 10.32 -12.74 -29.46
N PHE A 22 10.06 -13.59 -28.50
CA PHE A 22 9.37 -14.88 -28.70
C PHE A 22 8.25 -15.06 -27.67
N PRO A 23 7.19 -14.22 -27.71
CA PRO A 23 6.11 -14.26 -26.74
C PRO A 23 5.25 -15.51 -26.92
N PHE A 24 4.75 -16.03 -25.79
CA PHE A 24 3.73 -17.09 -25.78
C PHE A 24 2.31 -16.54 -25.59
N THR A 25 2.21 -15.29 -25.08
CA THR A 25 0.96 -14.57 -24.86
C THR A 25 1.03 -13.16 -25.39
N GLU A 26 -0.11 -12.49 -25.56
CA GLU A 26 -0.16 -11.08 -25.98
C GLU A 26 0.52 -10.17 -24.94
N ASP A 27 0.30 -10.43 -23.65
CA ASP A 27 0.91 -9.66 -22.56
C ASP A 27 2.46 -9.73 -22.59
N GLU A 28 3.02 -10.89 -22.96
CA GLU A 28 4.44 -11.06 -23.13
C GLU A 28 4.97 -10.23 -24.33
N ALA A 29 4.19 -10.11 -25.40
CA ALA A 29 4.58 -9.37 -26.61
C ALA A 29 4.67 -7.86 -26.35
N PHE A 30 3.85 -7.35 -25.43
CA PHE A 30 3.78 -5.92 -25.09
C PHE A 30 4.54 -5.54 -23.82
N ARG A 31 5.41 -6.39 -23.30
CA ARG A 31 6.29 -6.06 -22.17
C ARG A 31 7.18 -4.86 -22.50
N ASP A 32 7.33 -3.95 -21.54
CA ASP A 32 8.17 -2.77 -21.71
C ASP A 32 9.64 -3.13 -21.91
N SER A 33 10.35 -2.32 -22.71
CA SER A 33 11.79 -2.40 -22.85
C SER A 33 12.49 -2.02 -21.54
N ILE A 34 13.56 -2.74 -21.21
CA ILE A 34 14.41 -2.43 -20.04
C ILE A 34 15.26 -1.18 -20.29
N GLU A 35 15.49 -0.83 -21.56
CA GLU A 35 16.30 0.33 -21.92
C GLU A 35 15.65 1.64 -21.43
N GLY A 36 16.40 2.38 -20.63
CA GLY A 36 15.96 3.67 -20.08
C GLY A 36 15.10 3.61 -18.80
N SER A 37 14.76 2.43 -18.30
CA SER A 37 14.07 2.30 -17.01
C SER A 37 15.02 2.38 -15.82
N LEU A 38 14.64 3.17 -14.80
CA LEU A 38 15.33 3.20 -13.50
C LEU A 38 15.08 1.92 -12.69
N PHE A 39 14.08 1.13 -13.07
CA PHE A 39 13.68 -0.09 -12.37
C PHE A 39 14.07 -1.32 -13.19
N ASN A 40 14.42 -2.39 -12.50
CA ASN A 40 14.64 -3.68 -13.16
C ASN A 40 13.30 -4.31 -13.55
N ILE A 41 12.84 -4.00 -14.75
CA ILE A 41 11.55 -4.45 -15.30
C ILE A 41 11.45 -5.99 -15.30
N GLY A 42 12.54 -6.69 -15.62
CA GLY A 42 12.57 -8.15 -15.60
C GLY A 42 12.24 -8.73 -14.21
N LYS A 43 12.82 -8.15 -13.15
CA LYS A 43 12.49 -8.56 -11.76
C LYS A 43 11.06 -8.22 -11.38
N ILE A 44 10.51 -7.13 -11.90
CA ILE A 44 9.10 -6.76 -11.65
C ILE A 44 8.18 -7.83 -12.24
N TYR A 45 8.39 -8.23 -13.49
CA TYR A 45 7.59 -9.29 -14.12
C TYR A 45 7.74 -10.64 -13.42
N GLN A 46 8.97 -11.02 -13.03
CA GLN A 46 9.17 -12.24 -12.24
C GLN A 46 8.40 -12.20 -10.91
N GLN A 47 8.36 -11.05 -10.24
CA GLN A 47 7.60 -10.90 -9.00
C GLN A 47 6.09 -10.95 -9.24
N ILE A 48 5.58 -10.40 -10.34
CA ILE A 48 4.16 -10.48 -10.70
C ILE A 48 3.78 -11.94 -10.93
N GLU A 49 4.53 -12.67 -11.76
CA GLU A 49 4.31 -14.09 -12.05
C GLU A 49 4.36 -14.93 -10.76
N HIS A 50 5.34 -14.70 -9.90
CA HIS A 50 5.46 -15.39 -8.62
C HIS A 50 4.26 -15.11 -7.70
N ASN A 51 3.77 -13.87 -7.66
CA ASN A 51 2.60 -13.52 -6.87
C ASN A 51 1.32 -14.20 -7.40
N GLU A 52 1.15 -14.31 -8.72
CA GLU A 52 0.01 -14.98 -9.34
C GLU A 52 0.01 -16.50 -9.05
N GLU A 53 1.18 -17.13 -9.01
CA GLU A 53 1.32 -18.55 -8.69
C GLU A 53 1.06 -18.86 -7.20
N LEU A 54 1.62 -18.04 -6.30
CA LEU A 54 1.55 -18.28 -4.85
C LEU A 54 0.27 -17.80 -4.19
N PHE A 55 -0.36 -16.78 -4.76
CA PHE A 55 -1.54 -16.13 -4.19
C PHE A 55 -2.72 -16.20 -5.17
N PRO A 56 -3.33 -17.40 -5.36
CA PRO A 56 -4.48 -17.56 -6.24
C PRO A 56 -5.72 -16.79 -5.75
N ASN A 57 -5.68 -16.22 -4.55
CA ASN A 57 -6.76 -15.38 -4.06
C ASN A 57 -6.64 -13.98 -4.66
N PRO A 58 -7.63 -13.58 -5.46
CA PRO A 58 -7.61 -12.28 -6.09
C PRO A 58 -7.61 -11.18 -5.02
N VAL A 59 -6.85 -10.13 -5.29
CA VAL A 59 -6.92 -8.88 -4.54
C VAL A 59 -8.36 -8.38 -4.55
N VAL A 60 -8.95 -8.22 -3.37
CA VAL A 60 -10.35 -7.81 -3.24
C VAL A 60 -10.44 -6.28 -3.24
N ARG A 61 -11.26 -5.73 -4.14
CA ARG A 61 -11.61 -4.31 -4.11
C ARG A 61 -12.74 -4.05 -3.13
N GLY A 62 -12.66 -2.91 -2.43
CA GLY A 62 -13.70 -2.51 -1.50
C GLY A 62 -13.39 -1.18 -0.81
N ASN A 63 -14.18 -0.89 0.21
CA ASN A 63 -13.99 0.28 1.06
C ASN A 63 -13.98 -0.13 2.53
N PHE A 64 -13.16 0.55 3.35
CA PHE A 64 -13.32 0.50 4.78
C PHE A 64 -14.43 1.48 5.18
N ILE A 65 -15.31 1.05 6.08
CA ILE A 65 -16.44 1.85 6.57
C ILE A 65 -16.57 1.69 8.07
N TRP A 66 -16.87 2.78 8.77
CA TRP A 66 -17.25 2.69 10.18
C TRP A 66 -18.57 1.96 10.33
N LYS A 67 -18.56 0.81 10.99
CA LYS A 67 -19.76 0.16 11.48
C LYS A 67 -20.28 0.90 12.73
N GLU A 68 -19.35 1.27 13.61
CA GLU A 68 -19.56 2.21 14.70
C GLU A 68 -18.38 3.17 14.77
N LYS A 69 -18.67 4.48 14.65
CA LYS A 69 -17.64 5.52 14.56
C LYS A 69 -16.67 5.46 15.74
N ASP A 70 -15.36 5.48 15.43
CA ASP A 70 -14.26 5.40 16.40
C ASP A 70 -14.24 4.12 17.26
N LYS A 71 -15.01 3.10 16.88
CA LYS A 71 -15.06 1.83 17.60
C LYS A 71 -14.83 0.61 16.74
N GLU A 72 -15.48 0.53 15.58
CA GLU A 72 -15.42 -0.63 14.70
C GLU A 72 -15.46 -0.22 13.23
N VAL A 73 -14.48 -0.67 12.46
CA VAL A 73 -14.41 -0.57 11.01
C VAL A 73 -14.66 -1.94 10.40
N THR A 74 -15.39 -1.99 9.33
CA THR A 74 -15.55 -3.19 8.49
C THR A 74 -15.07 -2.92 7.08
N PHE A 75 -14.60 -3.96 6.39
CA PHE A 75 -14.31 -3.90 4.97
C PHE A 75 -15.53 -4.34 4.18
N SER A 76 -15.99 -3.51 3.25
CA SER A 76 -17.12 -3.78 2.37
C SER A 76 -16.62 -4.00 0.93
N PRO A 77 -16.61 -5.25 0.44
CA PRO A 77 -16.24 -5.54 -0.94
C PRO A 77 -17.16 -4.85 -1.93
N THR A 78 -16.57 -4.19 -2.93
CA THR A 78 -17.31 -3.60 -4.05
C THR A 78 -16.37 -3.40 -5.26
N PRO A 79 -16.83 -3.67 -6.50
CA PRO A 79 -16.00 -3.52 -7.70
C PRO A 79 -15.42 -2.10 -7.88
N ASN A 80 -16.17 -1.08 -7.44
CA ASN A 80 -15.78 0.33 -7.52
C ASN A 80 -15.09 0.83 -6.24
N GLY A 81 -14.64 -0.08 -5.37
CA GLY A 81 -13.94 0.27 -4.14
C GLY A 81 -12.62 0.99 -4.41
N ARG A 82 -12.26 1.90 -3.51
CA ARG A 82 -11.02 2.68 -3.59
C ARG A 82 -9.80 1.90 -3.14
N PHE A 83 -10.01 0.89 -2.30
CA PHE A 83 -8.94 0.02 -1.79
C PHE A 83 -8.83 -1.26 -2.59
N LYS A 84 -7.60 -1.74 -2.76
CA LYS A 84 -7.26 -3.10 -3.15
C LYS A 84 -6.61 -3.77 -1.95
N VAL A 85 -7.17 -4.87 -1.51
CA VAL A 85 -6.76 -5.60 -0.29
C VAL A 85 -6.33 -7.02 -0.66
N ALA A 86 -5.06 -7.33 -0.43
CA ALA A 86 -4.49 -8.66 -0.67
C ALA A 86 -4.56 -9.55 0.58
N TRP A 87 -4.59 -8.96 1.77
CA TRP A 87 -4.68 -9.69 3.04
C TRP A 87 -5.35 -8.83 4.11
N MET A 88 -6.09 -9.48 4.99
CA MET A 88 -6.70 -8.85 6.17
C MET A 88 -6.31 -9.61 7.43
N PRO A 89 -6.10 -8.92 8.56
CA PRO A 89 -5.85 -9.57 9.84
C PRO A 89 -7.02 -10.47 10.27
N ASP A 90 -6.76 -11.43 11.14
CA ASP A 90 -7.78 -12.22 11.80
C ASP A 90 -8.74 -11.32 12.60
N SER A 91 -9.94 -11.81 12.86
CA SER A 91 -11.02 -11.00 13.47
C SER A 91 -10.66 -10.43 14.85
N ASP A 92 -9.87 -11.17 15.63
CA ASP A 92 -9.38 -10.77 16.95
C ASP A 92 -8.25 -9.72 16.91
N LYS A 93 -7.65 -9.55 15.73
CA LYS A 93 -6.56 -8.60 15.47
C LYS A 93 -7.03 -7.36 14.69
N ARG A 94 -8.33 -7.24 14.41
CA ARG A 94 -8.94 -6.06 13.78
C ARG A 94 -9.49 -5.10 14.82
N ASN A 95 -9.43 -3.80 14.52
CA ASN A 95 -10.04 -2.77 15.38
C ASN A 95 -9.54 -2.77 16.83
N VAL A 96 -8.33 -3.28 17.07
CA VAL A 96 -7.73 -3.30 18.39
C VAL A 96 -7.39 -1.87 18.81
N LYS A 97 -7.77 -1.51 20.04
CA LYS A 97 -7.51 -0.20 20.61
C LYS A 97 -6.36 -0.27 21.59
N ALA A 98 -5.43 0.67 21.48
CA ALA A 98 -4.36 0.87 22.43
C ALA A 98 -4.30 2.33 22.87
N LEU A 99 -3.95 2.54 24.11
CA LEU A 99 -3.76 3.86 24.70
C LEU A 99 -2.37 3.92 25.35
N GLU A 100 -1.59 4.91 24.97
CA GLU A 100 -0.34 5.25 25.65
C GLU A 100 -0.45 6.69 26.20
N ARG A 101 -0.32 6.84 27.51
CA ARG A 101 -0.44 8.16 28.19
C ARG A 101 -1.74 8.91 27.84
N GLY A 102 -2.84 8.19 27.68
CA GLY A 102 -4.15 8.75 27.33
C GLY A 102 -4.37 9.05 25.83
N LYS A 103 -3.39 8.81 24.97
CA LYS A 103 -3.52 8.97 23.52
C LYS A 103 -3.78 7.64 22.83
N LYS A 104 -4.63 7.65 21.80
CA LYS A 104 -4.83 6.48 20.93
C LYS A 104 -3.55 6.26 20.12
N VAL A 105 -3.01 5.04 20.16
CA VAL A 105 -1.80 4.66 19.41
C VAL A 105 -2.04 3.41 18.58
N ALA A 106 -1.22 3.21 17.56
CA ALA A 106 -1.26 1.99 16.74
C ALA A 106 -0.77 0.79 17.54
N PRO A 107 -1.63 -0.22 17.81
CA PRO A 107 -1.27 -1.37 18.65
C PRO A 107 -0.23 -2.30 18.03
N PHE A 108 -0.15 -2.34 16.71
CA PHE A 108 0.67 -3.31 15.98
C PHE A 108 1.83 -2.65 15.21
N LYS A 109 2.48 -1.65 15.82
CA LYS A 109 3.61 -0.90 15.23
C LYS A 109 4.81 -1.77 14.83
N ASP A 110 4.99 -2.93 15.50
CA ASP A 110 6.08 -3.83 15.22
C ASP A 110 5.80 -4.80 14.07
N PHE A 111 4.53 -4.99 13.72
CA PHE A 111 4.09 -5.95 12.70
C PHE A 111 3.86 -5.34 11.31
N GLY A 112 3.60 -4.06 11.23
CA GLY A 112 3.38 -3.39 9.97
C GLY A 112 3.46 -1.87 10.06
N CYS A 113 3.37 -1.23 8.92
CA CYS A 113 3.27 0.23 8.80
C CYS A 113 2.55 0.61 7.50
N GLY A 114 2.12 1.85 7.39
CA GLY A 114 1.61 2.41 6.15
C GLY A 114 2.44 3.59 5.68
N GLY A 115 2.61 3.75 4.37
CA GLY A 115 3.14 4.95 3.72
C GLY A 115 2.01 5.72 3.07
N VAL A 116 1.93 7.03 3.29
CA VAL A 116 0.87 7.90 2.78
C VAL A 116 1.46 9.09 2.05
N ASP A 117 1.06 9.26 0.80
CA ASP A 117 1.18 10.51 0.04
C ASP A 117 -0.19 11.15 -0.08
N SER A 118 -0.36 12.34 0.52
CA SER A 118 -1.64 13.01 0.63
C SER A 118 -1.75 14.24 -0.28
N TYR A 119 -2.96 14.78 -0.41
CA TYR A 119 -3.22 16.06 -1.05
C TYR A 119 -4.13 16.91 -0.16
N ASP A 120 -3.98 18.24 -0.22
CA ASP A 120 -4.73 19.19 0.62
C ASP A 120 -5.82 19.96 -0.14
N LEU A 121 -5.74 20.00 -1.47
CA LEU A 121 -6.71 20.75 -2.29
C LEU A 121 -7.83 19.83 -2.80
N ASP A 122 -9.07 20.23 -2.54
CA ASP A 122 -10.25 19.50 -2.98
C ASP A 122 -10.44 19.60 -4.50
N ALA A 123 -10.19 20.77 -5.09
CA ALA A 123 -10.32 21.00 -6.53
C ALA A 123 -9.01 21.47 -7.16
N THR A 124 -8.78 21.09 -8.40
CA THR A 124 -7.71 21.62 -9.26
C THR A 124 -8.34 22.35 -10.44
N VAL A 125 -7.70 23.43 -10.89
CA VAL A 125 -8.19 24.29 -11.98
C VAL A 125 -8.48 23.48 -13.25
N ASP A 126 -7.73 22.40 -13.49
CA ASP A 126 -7.84 21.58 -14.72
C ASP A 126 -8.48 20.20 -14.49
N GLY A 127 -9.03 19.90 -13.31
CA GLY A 127 -9.55 18.57 -12.96
C GLY A 127 -8.47 17.46 -12.88
N ARG A 128 -7.19 17.80 -13.08
CA ARG A 128 -6.03 16.86 -13.11
C ARG A 128 -5.22 16.92 -11.82
N GLY A 129 -5.87 16.76 -10.69
CA GLY A 129 -5.17 16.70 -9.40
C GLY A 129 -4.44 15.39 -9.17
N SER A 130 -3.32 15.44 -8.44
CA SER A 130 -2.63 14.23 -7.95
C SER A 130 -3.59 13.40 -7.10
N LYS A 131 -3.53 12.08 -7.24
CA LYS A 131 -4.26 11.15 -6.36
C LYS A 131 -3.59 11.10 -4.99
N GLY A 132 -4.36 10.85 -3.96
CA GLY A 132 -3.81 10.40 -2.69
C GLY A 132 -3.46 8.92 -2.79
N ALA A 133 -2.36 8.52 -2.16
CA ALA A 133 -1.92 7.14 -2.11
C ALA A 133 -1.71 6.67 -0.67
N LEU A 134 -2.05 5.40 -0.43
CA LEU A 134 -1.72 4.68 0.80
C LEU A 134 -1.28 3.27 0.42
N HIS A 135 -0.16 2.83 0.98
CA HIS A 135 0.26 1.44 0.93
C HIS A 135 0.48 0.93 2.35
N MET A 136 -0.18 -0.19 2.71
CA MET A 136 0.07 -0.88 3.98
C MET A 136 1.03 -2.04 3.73
N TYR A 137 2.03 -2.15 4.58
CA TYR A 137 3.10 -3.14 4.47
C TYR A 137 3.19 -3.99 5.72
N ASN A 138 3.18 -5.30 5.56
CA ASN A 138 3.51 -6.24 6.63
C ASN A 138 5.02 -6.41 6.72
N LYS A 139 5.58 -6.16 7.90
CA LYS A 139 6.97 -6.47 8.24
C LYS A 139 7.16 -7.98 8.36
N PHE A 140 8.40 -8.42 8.57
CA PHE A 140 8.69 -9.83 8.83
C PHE A 140 7.92 -10.35 10.05
N SER A 141 7.22 -11.46 9.89
CA SER A 141 6.46 -12.12 10.95
C SER A 141 6.28 -13.60 10.59
N MET A 142 6.17 -14.47 11.61
CA MET A 142 5.86 -15.89 11.42
C MET A 142 4.35 -16.17 11.26
N ASP A 143 3.50 -15.23 11.71
CA ASP A 143 2.05 -15.44 11.87
C ASP A 143 1.21 -14.85 10.74
N ARG A 144 1.83 -14.16 9.78
CA ARG A 144 1.12 -13.43 8.73
C ARG A 144 1.99 -13.31 7.48
N PRO A 145 1.40 -13.05 6.31
CA PRO A 145 2.18 -12.76 5.11
C PRO A 145 3.18 -11.65 5.42
N SER A 146 4.47 -11.93 5.25
CA SER A 146 5.54 -11.06 5.68
C SER A 146 6.31 -10.46 4.49
N ASN A 147 6.90 -9.29 4.72
CA ASN A 147 7.67 -8.55 3.72
C ASN A 147 6.88 -8.24 2.44
N MET A 148 5.59 -7.91 2.57
CA MET A 148 4.75 -7.61 1.42
C MET A 148 3.76 -6.47 1.66
N PHE A 149 3.36 -5.82 0.58
CA PHE A 149 2.25 -4.87 0.60
C PHE A 149 0.92 -5.62 0.64
N VAL A 150 0.06 -5.25 1.57
CA VAL A 150 -1.23 -5.91 1.81
C VAL A 150 -2.43 -5.06 1.47
N VAL A 151 -2.25 -3.74 1.36
CA VAL A 151 -3.27 -2.78 0.91
C VAL A 151 -2.65 -1.76 -0.01
N GLU A 152 -3.37 -1.48 -1.09
CA GLU A 152 -3.14 -0.34 -1.98
C GLU A 152 -4.39 0.54 -2.00
N TYR A 153 -4.19 1.85 -1.91
CA TYR A 153 -5.17 2.88 -2.22
C TYR A 153 -4.52 3.89 -3.16
N ALA A 154 -5.15 4.17 -4.28
CA ALA A 154 -4.70 5.19 -5.23
C ALA A 154 -5.93 5.87 -5.83
N SER A 155 -6.50 6.85 -5.13
CA SER A 155 -7.74 7.50 -5.54
C SER A 155 -7.73 8.98 -5.17
N ARG A 156 -8.59 9.74 -5.82
CA ARG A 156 -8.85 11.15 -5.51
C ARG A 156 -10.35 11.36 -5.34
N PRO A 157 -10.90 11.18 -4.12
CA PRO A 157 -12.26 11.62 -3.79
C PRO A 157 -12.40 13.14 -4.00
N ASP A 158 -13.64 13.60 -4.19
CA ASP A 158 -13.96 15.02 -4.42
C ASP A 158 -13.48 15.94 -3.29
N LEU A 159 -13.47 15.42 -2.05
CA LEU A 159 -12.99 16.13 -0.87
C LEU A 159 -11.77 15.42 -0.28
N ALA A 160 -10.70 16.15 -0.01
CA ALA A 160 -9.49 15.61 0.66
C ALA A 160 -9.83 14.95 2.01
N LYS A 161 -10.82 15.48 2.72
CA LYS A 161 -11.30 14.92 3.99
C LYS A 161 -11.83 13.49 3.87
N ILE A 162 -12.40 13.09 2.73
CA ILE A 162 -12.83 11.71 2.48
C ILE A 162 -11.60 10.80 2.41
N PHE A 163 -10.55 11.23 1.71
CA PHE A 163 -9.28 10.50 1.69
C PHE A 163 -8.68 10.34 3.08
N TYR A 164 -8.65 11.41 3.88
CA TYR A 164 -8.10 11.35 5.25
C TYR A 164 -8.88 10.37 6.15
N GLU A 165 -10.21 10.35 6.02
CA GLU A 165 -11.05 9.41 6.77
C GLU A 165 -10.86 7.97 6.28
N ASP A 166 -10.72 7.74 4.97
CA ASP A 166 -10.40 6.44 4.39
C ASP A 166 -9.07 5.90 4.95
N VAL A 167 -8.03 6.74 4.96
CA VAL A 167 -6.71 6.40 5.52
C VAL A 167 -6.81 6.07 7.01
N LEU A 168 -7.56 6.88 7.77
CA LEU A 168 -7.77 6.64 9.20
C LEU A 168 -8.48 5.31 9.46
N MET A 169 -9.56 5.02 8.73
CA MET A 169 -10.29 3.75 8.87
C MET A 169 -9.39 2.55 8.57
N CYS A 170 -8.59 2.63 7.50
CA CYS A 170 -7.65 1.57 7.16
C CYS A 170 -6.58 1.38 8.25
N ALA A 171 -5.94 2.46 8.71
CA ALA A 171 -4.95 2.41 9.78
C ALA A 171 -5.52 1.83 11.08
N PHE A 172 -6.73 2.24 11.45
CA PHE A 172 -7.42 1.74 12.63
C PHE A 172 -7.77 0.26 12.52
N PHE A 173 -8.26 -0.19 11.36
CA PHE A 173 -8.61 -1.59 11.10
C PHE A 173 -7.41 -2.53 11.26
N TYR A 174 -6.25 -2.15 10.70
CA TYR A 174 -5.00 -2.93 10.78
C TYR A 174 -4.25 -2.70 12.11
N GLY A 175 -4.49 -1.59 12.78
CA GLY A 175 -3.73 -1.20 13.96
C GLY A 175 -2.28 -0.82 13.64
N TYR A 176 -1.99 -0.35 12.43
CA TYR A 176 -0.65 0.02 11.97
C TYR A 176 -0.41 1.52 12.00
N PRO A 177 0.81 1.96 12.36
CA PRO A 177 1.20 3.35 12.27
C PRO A 177 1.45 3.77 10.81
N LEU A 178 1.36 5.07 10.56
CA LEU A 178 1.50 5.67 9.25
C LEU A 178 2.68 6.62 9.18
N LEU A 179 3.52 6.46 8.17
CA LEU A 179 4.48 7.47 7.75
C LEU A 179 3.82 8.34 6.67
N VAL A 180 3.61 9.60 7.00
CA VAL A 180 2.97 10.57 6.09
C VAL A 180 4.04 11.46 5.47
N GLU A 181 3.96 11.70 4.15
CA GLU A 181 4.81 12.68 3.49
C GLU A 181 4.53 14.09 4.04
N ASN A 182 5.58 14.76 4.54
CA ASN A 182 5.46 15.99 5.31
C ASN A 182 5.40 17.27 4.46
N ASN A 183 5.02 17.18 3.19
CA ASN A 183 4.82 18.35 2.34
C ASN A 183 3.40 18.93 2.44
N LYS A 184 2.46 18.22 3.08
CA LYS A 184 1.04 18.57 3.21
C LYS A 184 0.51 18.26 4.60
N TYR A 185 0.09 19.30 5.31
CA TYR A 185 -0.30 19.20 6.72
C TYR A 185 -1.77 18.86 6.95
N GLY A 186 -2.61 18.82 5.92
CA GLY A 186 -4.05 18.61 6.06
C GLY A 186 -4.39 17.29 6.75
N ILE A 187 -3.77 16.19 6.31
CA ILE A 187 -3.99 14.88 6.90
C ILE A 187 -3.49 14.80 8.35
N VAL A 188 -2.34 15.42 8.67
CA VAL A 188 -1.77 15.44 10.03
C VAL A 188 -2.74 16.14 10.98
N ARG A 189 -3.20 17.35 10.62
CA ARG A 189 -4.21 18.10 11.39
C ARG A 189 -5.52 17.34 11.54
N TYR A 190 -5.90 16.59 10.52
CA TYR A 190 -7.10 15.75 10.59
C TYR A 190 -6.97 14.65 11.63
N PHE A 191 -5.85 13.93 11.66
CA PHE A 191 -5.58 12.89 12.66
C PHE A 191 -5.50 13.48 14.07
N GLU A 192 -4.84 14.63 14.25
CA GLU A 192 -4.80 15.36 15.53
C GLU A 192 -6.21 15.74 16.00
N ALA A 193 -7.02 16.37 15.15
CA ALA A 193 -8.39 16.77 15.47
C ALA A 193 -9.32 15.58 15.81
N ARG A 194 -9.04 14.40 15.26
CA ARG A 194 -9.75 13.14 15.54
C ARG A 194 -9.16 12.40 16.76
N GLY A 195 -8.04 12.88 17.35
CA GLY A 195 -7.34 12.24 18.46
C GLY A 195 -6.65 10.93 18.08
N TYR A 196 -6.14 10.83 16.87
CA TYR A 196 -5.38 9.71 16.33
C TYR A 196 -3.94 10.09 15.96
N ASP A 197 -3.41 11.17 16.52
CA ASP A 197 -2.02 11.61 16.31
C ASP A 197 -1.00 10.51 16.66
N GLY A 198 -1.28 9.64 17.62
CA GLY A 198 -0.41 8.51 17.95
C GLY A 198 -0.38 7.36 16.92
N TYR A 199 -1.14 7.47 15.83
CA TYR A 199 -0.98 6.60 14.65
C TYR A 199 0.03 7.15 13.64
N LEU A 200 0.45 8.41 13.79
CA LEU A 200 1.44 9.03 12.90
C LEU A 200 2.85 8.71 13.40
N MET A 201 3.71 8.31 12.50
CA MET A 201 5.13 8.03 12.79
C MET A 201 5.93 9.34 12.75
N ASP A 202 6.87 9.46 13.66
CA ASP A 202 7.90 10.50 13.56
C ASP A 202 8.78 10.24 12.33
N ARG A 203 9.30 11.33 11.76
CA ARG A 203 10.27 11.24 10.67
C ARG A 203 11.50 10.46 11.15
N PRO A 204 11.95 9.43 10.40
CA PRO A 204 13.18 8.73 10.75
C PRO A 204 14.34 9.74 10.87
N ARG A 205 15.00 9.77 12.02
CA ARG A 205 16.22 10.57 12.17
C ARG A 205 17.30 9.93 11.32
N HIS A 206 17.95 10.70 10.46
CA HIS A 206 19.12 10.21 9.76
C HIS A 206 20.20 9.85 10.79
N LEU A 207 20.47 8.57 10.94
CA LEU A 207 21.65 8.08 11.64
C LEU A 207 22.86 8.44 10.75
N GLY A 208 23.46 9.62 10.95
CA GLY A 208 24.63 9.96 10.17
C GLY A 208 24.88 11.44 9.93
N SER A 209 24.68 12.30 10.90
CA SER A 209 25.41 13.57 10.98
C SER A 209 25.85 13.76 12.42
N SER A 210 26.92 13.06 12.80
CA SER A 210 27.81 13.54 13.85
C SER A 210 28.63 14.65 13.23
N SER A 211 28.21 15.90 13.45
CA SER A 211 29.11 17.04 13.36
C SER A 211 30.08 17.02 14.51
#